data_8951c9d3a4bccf1e8c6de48e6f4c4606
#
_entry.id   8951c9d3a4bccf1e8c6de48e6f4c4606
#
_cell.length_a   1.000
_cell.length_b   1.000
_cell.length_c   1.000
_cell.angle_alpha   90.00
_cell.angle_beta   90.00
_cell.angle_gamma   90.00
#
_symmetry.space_group_name_H-M   'P 1'
#
loop_
_entity.id
_entity.type
_entity.pdbx_description
1 polymer ?
#
loop_
_entity_poly.entity_id
_entity_poly.type
_entity_poly.pdbx_seq_one_letter_code
_entity_poly.pdbx_strand_id
1 'polypeptide(L)'
;HGGCYWNTISLFESILEGLQKANEKYGDTIVSIGADTWGCDYTLLDKQGNMLGGHRQYRDPRIEGMQEEMESRMPMESVFACTGVQPAFYNSSLHLLAEGVKNNPCLDIADRLLFTPDLLAYWLSGVQSNERTVTSTSQLYDPIKRDWAWEVIDALGLPRKMFGDIVSSGT
;
A
#
# COMPACT_ATOMS: atom_id res chain seq x y z
N HIS A 1 20.24 -9.04 -8.32
CA HIS A 1 19.11 -8.71 -7.44
C HIS A 1 17.82 -9.00 -8.19
N GLY A 2 17.15 -10.13 -7.90
CA GLY A 2 15.99 -10.63 -8.66
C GLY A 2 14.62 -10.09 -8.21
N GLY A 3 14.49 -8.83 -7.79
CA GLY A 3 13.23 -8.24 -7.39
C GLY A 3 12.39 -7.75 -8.57
N CYS A 4 11.06 -7.80 -8.42
CA CYS A 4 10.10 -7.25 -9.38
C CYS A 4 9.63 -5.87 -8.91
N TYR A 5 9.76 -4.85 -9.77
CA TYR A 5 9.42 -3.47 -9.45
C TYR A 5 8.52 -2.84 -10.51
N TRP A 6 7.66 -1.93 -10.08
CA TRP A 6 6.99 -1.00 -10.96
C TRP A 6 7.90 0.18 -11.31
N ASN A 7 7.87 0.62 -12.55
CA ASN A 7 8.46 1.91 -12.93
C ASN A 7 7.45 3.02 -12.63
N THR A 8 7.26 3.32 -11.36
CA THR A 8 6.21 4.23 -10.88
C THR A 8 6.43 5.66 -11.36
N ILE A 9 7.69 6.08 -11.54
CA ILE A 9 8.02 7.42 -12.07
C ILE A 9 7.51 7.54 -13.50
N SER A 10 7.79 6.57 -14.36
CA SER A 10 7.32 6.57 -15.75
C SER A 10 5.79 6.45 -15.86
N LEU A 11 5.15 5.71 -14.95
CA LEU A 11 3.69 5.68 -14.85
C LEU A 11 3.14 7.06 -14.53
N PHE A 12 3.74 7.75 -13.56
CA PHE A 12 3.30 9.09 -13.18
C PHE A 12 3.53 10.13 -14.29
N GLU A 13 4.67 10.08 -14.98
CA GLU A 13 4.91 10.91 -16.17
C GLU A 13 3.83 10.72 -17.23
N SER A 14 3.45 9.47 -17.51
CA SER A 14 2.36 9.17 -18.45
C SER A 14 0.99 9.71 -17.98
N ILE A 15 0.74 9.71 -16.67
CA ILE A 15 -0.46 10.32 -16.08
C ILE A 15 -0.44 11.84 -16.31
N LEU A 16 0.68 12.50 -16.04
CA LEU A 16 0.82 13.96 -16.25
C LEU A 16 0.60 14.34 -17.74
N GLU A 17 1.16 13.56 -18.67
CA GLU A 17 0.89 13.77 -20.11
C GLU A 17 -0.60 13.60 -20.45
N GLY A 18 -1.25 12.59 -19.87
CA GLY A 18 -2.69 12.37 -20.05
C GLY A 18 -3.54 13.52 -19.50
N LEU A 19 -3.19 14.02 -18.31
CA LEU A 19 -3.83 15.17 -17.68
C LEU A 19 -3.64 16.46 -18.48
N GLN A 20 -2.44 16.69 -19.03
CA GLN A 20 -2.19 17.82 -19.92
C GLN A 20 -3.09 17.78 -21.16
N LYS A 21 -3.15 16.65 -21.85
CA LYS A 21 -4.04 16.47 -23.02
C LYS A 21 -5.52 16.64 -22.67
N ALA A 22 -5.93 16.16 -21.49
CA ALA A 22 -7.29 16.36 -21.00
C ALA A 22 -7.57 17.84 -20.76
N ASN A 23 -6.63 18.56 -20.11
CA ASN A 23 -6.77 19.98 -19.84
C ASN A 23 -6.81 20.82 -21.14
N GLU A 24 -5.96 20.51 -22.13
CA GLU A 24 -5.98 21.16 -23.44
C GLU A 24 -7.33 21.02 -24.16
N LYS A 25 -8.01 19.88 -23.94
CA LYS A 25 -9.29 19.59 -24.61
C LYS A 25 -10.50 20.09 -23.85
N TYR A 26 -10.49 20.01 -22.52
CA TYR A 26 -11.66 20.21 -21.67
C TYR A 26 -11.51 21.40 -20.71
N GLY A 27 -10.29 21.79 -20.37
CA GLY A 27 -9.98 22.98 -19.56
C GLY A 27 -10.78 23.06 -18.27
N ASP A 28 -11.41 24.20 -18.05
CA ASP A 28 -12.18 24.52 -16.83
C ASP A 28 -13.44 23.64 -16.64
N THR A 29 -13.76 22.74 -17.56
CA THR A 29 -14.86 21.80 -17.36
C THR A 29 -14.47 20.59 -16.50
N ILE A 30 -13.17 20.39 -16.26
CA ILE A 30 -12.67 19.32 -15.38
C ILE A 30 -12.85 19.78 -13.93
N VAL A 31 -13.69 19.09 -13.17
CA VAL A 31 -14.02 19.45 -11.79
C VAL A 31 -13.42 18.51 -10.74
N SER A 32 -12.96 17.33 -11.14
CA SER A 32 -12.33 16.37 -10.24
C SER A 32 -11.44 15.40 -11.00
N ILE A 33 -10.50 14.78 -10.27
CA ILE A 33 -9.62 13.71 -10.74
C ILE A 33 -9.68 12.60 -9.71
N GLY A 34 -9.76 11.35 -10.16
CA GLY A 34 -9.65 10.16 -9.33
C GLY A 34 -8.58 9.22 -9.87
N ALA A 35 -7.85 8.56 -8.97
CA ALA A 35 -6.91 7.52 -9.31
C ALA A 35 -7.51 6.15 -9.03
N ASP A 36 -7.61 5.30 -10.05
CA ASP A 36 -7.95 3.89 -9.94
C ASP A 36 -6.79 3.05 -10.46
N THR A 37 -6.40 2.00 -9.72
CA THR A 37 -5.26 1.17 -10.07
C THR A 37 -5.56 -0.31 -9.74
N TRP A 38 -4.71 -0.93 -8.95
CA TRP A 38 -4.85 -2.30 -8.43
C TRP A 38 -4.57 -2.31 -6.93
N GLY A 39 -5.07 -3.32 -6.22
CA GLY A 39 -4.82 -3.52 -4.80
C GLY A 39 -3.46 -4.13 -4.51
N CYS A 40 -3.18 -4.30 -3.24
CA CYS A 40 -2.07 -5.05 -2.64
C CYS A 40 -0.68 -4.40 -2.71
N ASP A 41 -0.32 -3.70 -3.77
CA ASP A 41 0.98 -3.05 -3.90
C ASP A 41 1.03 -1.73 -3.13
N TYR A 42 2.15 -1.51 -2.49
CA TYR A 42 2.41 -0.33 -1.65
C TYR A 42 3.82 0.19 -1.85
N THR A 43 4.04 1.39 -1.39
CA THR A 43 5.36 1.99 -1.21
C THR A 43 5.49 2.53 0.22
N LEU A 44 6.74 2.62 0.67
CA LEU A 44 7.09 3.26 1.94
C LEU A 44 7.67 4.64 1.64
N LEU A 45 7.30 5.62 2.44
CA LEU A 45 7.82 6.98 2.35
C LEU A 45 8.55 7.35 3.64
N ASP A 46 9.58 8.19 3.50
CA ASP A 46 10.22 8.86 4.63
C ASP A 46 9.42 10.07 5.11
N LYS A 47 9.90 10.75 6.17
CA LYS A 47 9.28 11.96 6.71
C LYS A 47 9.21 13.13 5.73
N GLN A 48 10.05 13.13 4.71
CA GLN A 48 10.07 14.13 3.65
C GLN A 48 9.14 13.77 2.49
N GLY A 49 8.51 12.60 2.52
CA GLY A 49 7.64 12.10 1.46
C GLY A 49 8.39 11.44 0.31
N ASN A 50 9.68 11.14 0.47
CA ASN A 50 10.46 10.44 -0.54
C ASN A 50 10.18 8.93 -0.49
N MET A 51 10.11 8.29 -1.66
CA MET A 51 9.90 6.86 -1.77
C MET A 51 11.15 6.07 -1.33
N LEU A 52 10.96 5.08 -0.47
CA LEU A 52 12.00 4.21 0.07
C LEU A 52 12.03 2.86 -0.65
N GLY A 53 13.20 2.44 -1.08
CA GLY A 53 13.44 1.08 -1.59
C GLY A 53 12.76 0.71 -2.92
N GLY A 54 12.00 1.62 -3.52
CA GLY A 54 11.27 1.40 -4.77
C GLY A 54 9.92 0.69 -4.57
N HIS A 55 9.08 0.74 -5.59
CA HIS A 55 7.71 0.18 -5.58
C HIS A 55 7.74 -1.27 -6.08
N ARG A 56 7.72 -2.24 -5.16
CA ARG A 56 7.75 -3.66 -5.49
C ARG A 56 6.38 -4.17 -5.92
N GLN A 57 6.39 -5.12 -6.85
CA GLN A 57 5.18 -5.79 -7.32
C GLN A 57 4.74 -6.92 -6.36
N TYR A 58 3.46 -7.22 -6.36
CA TYR A 58 2.88 -8.36 -5.64
C TYR A 58 3.37 -9.74 -6.15
N ARG A 59 4.00 -9.80 -7.33
CA ARG A 59 4.63 -11.01 -7.87
C ARG A 59 6.12 -11.14 -7.51
N ASP A 60 6.63 -10.26 -6.67
CA ASP A 60 8.01 -10.35 -6.20
C ASP A 60 8.21 -11.63 -5.39
N PRO A 61 9.23 -12.44 -5.68
CA PRO A 61 9.44 -13.73 -5.01
C PRO A 61 9.85 -13.63 -3.54
N ARG A 62 9.95 -12.41 -2.98
CA ARG A 62 10.27 -12.21 -1.56
C ARG A 62 9.28 -12.88 -0.60
N ILE A 63 8.09 -13.21 -1.08
CA ILE A 63 7.00 -13.81 -0.28
C ILE A 63 7.11 -15.32 -0.10
N GLU A 64 8.08 -15.99 -0.74
CA GLU A 64 8.28 -17.44 -0.55
C GLU A 64 8.49 -17.77 0.94
N GLY A 65 7.69 -18.71 1.46
CA GLY A 65 7.68 -19.14 2.87
C GLY A 65 6.96 -18.16 3.82
N MET A 66 6.42 -17.05 3.33
CA MET A 66 5.79 -16.05 4.22
C MET A 66 4.40 -16.45 4.71
N GLN A 67 3.71 -17.38 4.04
CA GLN A 67 2.44 -17.90 4.54
C GLN A 67 2.65 -18.75 5.80
N GLU A 68 3.65 -19.62 5.79
CA GLU A 68 4.05 -20.45 6.92
C GLU A 68 4.61 -19.58 8.07
N GLU A 69 5.38 -18.55 7.73
CA GLU A 69 5.88 -17.59 8.71
C GLU A 69 4.73 -16.81 9.36
N MET A 70 3.75 -16.37 8.60
CA MET A 70 2.55 -15.69 9.11
C MET A 70 1.75 -16.61 10.02
N GLU A 71 1.49 -17.86 9.58
CA GLU A 71 0.78 -18.87 10.38
C GLU A 71 1.46 -19.13 11.72
N SER A 72 2.80 -19.10 11.77
CA SER A 72 3.55 -19.26 13.00
C SER A 72 3.41 -18.10 13.98
N ARG A 73 3.12 -16.88 13.48
CA ARG A 73 2.94 -15.67 14.30
C ARG A 73 1.48 -15.46 14.70
N MET A 74 0.58 -15.70 13.77
CA MET A 74 -0.87 -15.57 13.95
C MET A 74 -1.58 -16.55 13.04
N PRO A 75 -2.43 -17.46 13.56
CA PRO A 75 -3.19 -18.40 12.73
C PRO A 75 -3.98 -17.68 11.63
N MET A 76 -3.95 -18.20 10.41
CA MET A 76 -4.66 -17.61 9.25
C MET A 76 -6.16 -17.45 9.47
N GLU A 77 -6.77 -18.36 10.24
CA GLU A 77 -8.17 -18.25 10.65
C GLU A 77 -8.42 -16.98 11.47
N SER A 78 -7.49 -16.64 12.38
CA SER A 78 -7.56 -15.41 13.19
C SER A 78 -7.35 -14.16 12.34
N VAL A 79 -6.42 -14.20 11.39
CA VAL A 79 -6.21 -13.11 10.43
C VAL A 79 -7.47 -12.89 9.60
N PHE A 80 -8.09 -13.96 9.09
CA PHE A 80 -9.34 -13.88 8.34
C PHE A 80 -10.49 -13.35 9.20
N ALA A 81 -10.63 -13.82 10.43
CA ALA A 81 -11.66 -13.35 11.35
C ALA A 81 -11.55 -11.84 11.65
N CYS A 82 -10.32 -11.32 11.70
CA CYS A 82 -10.05 -9.90 11.93
C CYS A 82 -10.27 -9.05 10.68
N THR A 83 -9.86 -9.53 9.51
CA THR A 83 -9.78 -8.70 8.29
C THR A 83 -10.85 -9.01 7.23
N GLY A 84 -11.47 -10.20 7.28
CA GLY A 84 -12.36 -10.70 6.23
C GLY A 84 -11.67 -11.04 4.90
N VAL A 85 -10.33 -10.97 4.85
CA VAL A 85 -9.56 -11.20 3.62
C VAL A 85 -8.95 -12.59 3.64
N GLN A 86 -9.29 -13.40 2.61
CA GLN A 86 -8.74 -14.74 2.47
C GLN A 86 -7.22 -14.73 2.25
N PRO A 87 -6.49 -15.75 2.69
CA PRO A 87 -5.08 -15.90 2.40
C PRO A 87 -4.81 -15.97 0.90
N ALA A 88 -3.92 -15.11 0.42
CA ALA A 88 -3.47 -15.13 -0.97
C ALA A 88 -2.03 -14.59 -1.05
N PHE A 89 -1.25 -15.14 -1.97
CA PHE A 89 0.16 -14.77 -2.14
C PHE A 89 0.40 -13.27 -2.40
N TYR A 90 -0.60 -12.57 -2.91
CA TYR A 90 -0.53 -11.15 -3.25
C TYR A 90 -0.88 -10.20 -2.09
N ASN A 91 -1.29 -10.71 -0.91
CA ASN A 91 -1.67 -9.84 0.19
C ASN A 91 -0.50 -8.98 0.68
N SER A 92 -0.75 -7.68 0.88
CA SER A 92 0.26 -6.72 1.34
C SER A 92 0.88 -7.12 2.68
N SER A 93 0.10 -7.78 3.55
CA SER A 93 0.55 -8.32 4.83
C SER A 93 1.76 -9.24 4.69
N LEU A 94 1.74 -10.18 3.72
CA LEU A 94 2.84 -11.11 3.45
C LEU A 94 4.07 -10.38 2.89
N HIS A 95 3.84 -9.38 2.05
CA HIS A 95 4.94 -8.59 1.49
C HIS A 95 5.64 -7.73 2.56
N LEU A 96 4.87 -7.14 3.48
CA LEU A 96 5.42 -6.41 4.61
C LEU A 96 6.12 -7.33 5.61
N LEU A 97 5.54 -8.51 5.88
CA LEU A 97 6.19 -9.54 6.68
C LEU A 97 7.56 -9.92 6.10
N ALA A 98 7.63 -10.12 4.77
CA ALA A 98 8.89 -10.42 4.10
C ALA A 98 9.94 -9.30 4.24
N GLU A 99 9.52 -8.04 4.25
CA GLU A 99 10.43 -6.91 4.53
C GLU A 99 10.98 -7.00 5.97
N GLY A 100 10.11 -7.30 6.94
CA GLY A 100 10.52 -7.48 8.35
C GLY A 100 11.48 -8.67 8.54
N VAL A 101 11.12 -9.84 8.02
CA VAL A 101 11.95 -11.07 8.11
C VAL A 101 13.32 -10.88 7.47
N LYS A 102 13.39 -10.14 6.37
CA LYS A 102 14.64 -9.82 5.67
C LYS A 102 15.40 -8.62 6.24
N ASN A 103 14.92 -8.07 7.36
CA ASN A 103 15.52 -6.90 8.03
C ASN A 103 15.75 -5.73 7.05
N ASN A 104 14.74 -5.41 6.24
CA ASN A 104 14.84 -4.28 5.32
C ASN A 104 14.89 -2.96 6.11
N PRO A 105 15.99 -2.19 6.04
CA PRO A 105 16.15 -0.95 6.80
C PRO A 105 15.12 0.13 6.45
N CYS A 106 14.44 0.00 5.31
CA CYS A 106 13.37 0.92 4.94
C CYS A 106 12.22 0.93 5.95
N LEU A 107 11.95 -0.20 6.64
CA LEU A 107 10.92 -0.25 7.69
C LEU A 107 11.27 0.64 8.89
N ASP A 108 12.55 0.73 9.25
CA ASP A 108 13.00 1.52 10.41
C ASP A 108 12.83 3.03 10.18
N ILE A 109 13.01 3.47 8.93
CA ILE A 109 12.95 4.88 8.57
C ILE A 109 11.61 5.28 7.93
N ALA A 110 10.75 4.31 7.59
CA ALA A 110 9.42 4.58 7.04
C ALA A 110 8.58 5.40 8.02
N ASP A 111 7.95 6.45 7.50
CA ASP A 111 7.02 7.32 8.20
C ASP A 111 5.59 7.13 7.68
N ARG A 112 5.45 6.70 6.42
CA ARG A 112 4.16 6.47 5.78
C ARG A 112 4.22 5.25 4.87
N LEU A 113 3.12 4.47 4.86
CA LEU A 113 2.80 3.48 3.85
C LEU A 113 1.67 4.02 2.99
N LEU A 114 1.85 4.02 1.66
CA LEU A 114 0.79 4.36 0.72
C LEU A 114 0.60 3.23 -0.29
N PHE A 115 -0.65 2.86 -0.55
CA PHE A 115 -0.99 1.97 -1.66
C PHE A 115 -0.84 2.68 -2.99
N THR A 116 -0.80 1.94 -4.09
CA THR A 116 -0.55 2.52 -5.41
C THR A 116 -1.47 3.70 -5.76
N PRO A 117 -2.81 3.62 -5.61
CA PRO A 117 -3.67 4.77 -5.90
C PRO A 117 -3.47 5.93 -4.92
N ASP A 118 -3.19 5.63 -3.65
CA ASP A 118 -2.92 6.64 -2.63
C ASP A 118 -1.62 7.40 -2.95
N LEU A 119 -0.58 6.70 -3.42
CA LEU A 119 0.67 7.32 -3.86
C LEU A 119 0.44 8.28 -5.03
N LEU A 120 -0.33 7.87 -6.02
CA LEU A 120 -0.66 8.71 -7.18
C LEU A 120 -1.49 9.92 -6.76
N ALA A 121 -2.48 9.72 -5.89
CA ALA A 121 -3.27 10.81 -5.32
C ALA A 121 -2.39 11.79 -4.52
N TYR A 122 -1.47 11.26 -3.71
CA TYR A 122 -0.50 12.09 -2.99
C TYR A 122 0.37 12.94 -3.93
N TRP A 123 0.90 12.36 -4.98
CA TRP A 123 1.74 13.08 -5.94
C TRP A 123 0.97 14.15 -6.74
N LEU A 124 -0.34 13.99 -6.90
CA LEU A 124 -1.20 14.98 -7.56
C LEU A 124 -1.69 16.07 -6.60
N SER A 125 -1.93 15.75 -5.32
CA SER A 125 -2.58 16.65 -4.35
C SER A 125 -1.64 17.20 -3.28
N GLY A 126 -0.53 16.53 -3.01
CA GLY A 126 0.35 16.81 -1.86
C GLY A 126 -0.16 16.25 -0.53
N VAL A 127 -1.32 15.57 -0.49
CA VAL A 127 -1.93 15.05 0.74
C VAL A 127 -1.73 13.54 0.84
N GLN A 128 -1.13 13.08 1.94
CA GLN A 128 -0.93 11.66 2.24
C GLN A 128 -2.12 11.12 3.02
N SER A 129 -2.82 10.15 2.45
CA SER A 129 -3.93 9.44 3.10
C SER A 129 -3.98 8.00 2.61
N ASN A 130 -4.61 7.11 3.39
CA ASN A 130 -4.92 5.76 2.96
C ASN A 130 -6.42 5.66 2.67
N GLU A 131 -6.80 5.43 1.43
CA GLU A 131 -8.21 5.26 1.08
C GLU A 131 -8.71 3.88 1.52
N ARG A 132 -9.88 3.85 2.13
CA ARG A 132 -10.43 2.67 2.81
C ARG A 132 -10.59 1.47 1.90
N THR A 133 -11.06 1.63 0.67
CA THR A 133 -11.38 0.49 -0.21
C THR A 133 -10.12 -0.21 -0.69
N VAL A 134 -9.07 0.54 -1.05
CA VAL A 134 -7.77 -0.06 -1.37
C VAL A 134 -7.10 -0.63 -0.12
N THR A 135 -7.17 0.05 1.01
CA THR A 135 -6.65 -0.44 2.30
C THR A 135 -7.27 -1.78 2.67
N SER A 136 -8.56 -1.99 2.41
CA SER A 136 -9.24 -3.25 2.70
C SER A 136 -8.72 -4.45 1.93
N THR A 137 -8.00 -4.26 0.81
CA THR A 137 -7.40 -5.35 0.03
C THR A 137 -6.12 -5.91 0.66
N SER A 138 -5.55 -5.20 1.62
CA SER A 138 -4.20 -5.44 2.14
C SER A 138 -4.06 -6.61 3.11
N GLN A 139 -5.17 -7.11 3.66
CA GLN A 139 -5.22 -8.02 4.83
C GLN A 139 -4.67 -7.36 6.12
N LEU A 140 -4.73 -6.02 6.19
CA LEU A 140 -4.28 -5.21 7.33
C LEU A 140 -5.36 -4.21 7.81
N TYR A 141 -6.59 -4.36 7.33
CA TYR A 141 -7.75 -3.54 7.67
C TYR A 141 -8.80 -4.35 8.39
N ASP A 142 -9.33 -3.80 9.50
CA ASP A 142 -10.47 -4.37 10.25
C ASP A 142 -11.76 -3.67 9.81
N PRO A 143 -12.64 -4.33 9.05
CA PRO A 143 -13.87 -3.71 8.53
C PRO A 143 -14.92 -3.43 9.60
N ILE A 144 -14.84 -4.09 10.77
CA ILE A 144 -15.75 -3.89 11.89
C ILE A 144 -15.36 -2.64 12.67
N LYS A 145 -14.09 -2.53 13.03
CA LYS A 145 -13.52 -1.36 13.71
C LYS A 145 -13.36 -0.16 12.77
N ARG A 146 -13.35 -0.39 11.47
CA ARG A 146 -13.07 0.60 10.41
C ARG A 146 -11.72 1.30 10.59
N ASP A 147 -10.72 0.52 10.98
CA ASP A 147 -9.38 0.96 11.28
C ASP A 147 -8.38 -0.11 10.82
N TRP A 148 -7.11 0.17 10.97
CA TRP A 148 -6.07 -0.82 10.77
C TRP A 148 -6.29 -2.03 11.67
N ALA A 149 -6.01 -3.23 11.15
CA ALA A 149 -6.03 -4.48 11.90
C ALA A 149 -4.80 -4.57 12.81
N TRP A 150 -4.79 -3.76 13.88
CA TRP A 150 -3.63 -3.60 14.77
C TRP A 150 -3.15 -4.92 15.37
N GLU A 151 -4.04 -5.87 15.62
CA GLU A 151 -3.70 -7.19 16.10
C GLU A 151 -2.84 -7.97 15.09
N VAL A 152 -3.16 -7.86 13.80
CA VAL A 152 -2.38 -8.46 12.72
C VAL A 152 -1.05 -7.73 12.57
N ILE A 153 -1.07 -6.40 12.52
CA ILE A 153 0.13 -5.56 12.38
C ILE A 153 1.15 -5.84 13.48
N ASP A 154 0.69 -5.94 14.73
CA ASP A 154 1.55 -6.24 15.87
C ASP A 154 2.11 -7.68 15.83
N ALA A 155 1.27 -8.66 15.48
CA ALA A 155 1.71 -10.04 15.33
C ALA A 155 2.79 -10.19 14.26
N LEU A 156 2.70 -9.40 13.18
CA LEU A 156 3.72 -9.36 12.13
C LEU A 156 4.98 -8.58 12.53
N GLY A 157 4.95 -7.84 13.65
CA GLY A 157 6.07 -7.01 14.12
C GLY A 157 6.30 -5.77 13.26
N LEU A 158 5.27 -5.24 12.63
CA LEU A 158 5.37 -4.08 11.74
C LEU A 158 5.34 -2.76 12.53
N PRO A 159 6.13 -1.75 12.13
CA PRO A 159 6.16 -0.47 12.82
C PRO A 159 4.84 0.29 12.65
N ARG A 160 4.08 0.47 13.74
CA ARG A 160 2.78 1.17 13.70
C ARG A 160 2.85 2.58 13.12
N LYS A 161 3.97 3.28 13.28
CA LYS A 161 4.15 4.68 12.87
C LYS A 161 3.93 4.94 11.36
N MET A 162 4.09 3.92 10.51
CA MET A 162 3.94 4.06 9.06
C MET A 162 2.48 3.95 8.58
N PHE A 163 1.58 3.48 9.44
CA PHE A 163 0.16 3.33 9.14
C PHE A 163 -0.58 4.63 9.47
N GLY A 164 -0.97 5.35 8.44
CA GLY A 164 -1.64 6.65 8.58
C GLY A 164 -3.14 6.58 8.73
N ASP A 165 -3.78 7.73 8.69
CA ASP A 165 -5.23 7.84 8.78
C ASP A 165 -5.91 7.22 7.57
N ILE A 166 -6.99 6.47 7.83
CA ILE A 166 -7.82 5.87 6.80
C ILE A 166 -8.99 6.80 6.50
N VAL A 167 -9.12 7.18 5.23
CA VAL A 167 -10.19 8.08 4.76
C VAL A 167 -11.22 7.33 3.91
N SER A 168 -12.42 7.89 3.82
CA SER A 168 -13.46 7.37 2.92
C SER A 168 -13.20 7.84 1.49
N SER A 169 -13.69 7.07 0.50
CA SER A 169 -13.67 7.50 -0.90
C SER A 169 -14.38 8.84 -1.07
N GLY A 170 -13.82 9.71 -1.90
CA GLY A 170 -14.40 11.02 -2.23
C GLY A 170 -14.15 12.12 -1.18
N THR A 171 -13.14 11.94 -0.32
CA THR A 171 -12.69 12.98 0.63
C THR A 171 -11.46 13.70 0.16
#